data_ffe90f8190f298aee8b227999775efbb
#
_entry.id   ffe90f8190f298aee8b227999775efbb
#
_cell.length_a   1.000
_cell.length_b   1.000
_cell.length_c   1.000
_cell.angle_alpha   90.00
_cell.angle_beta   90.00
_cell.angle_gamma   90.00
#
_symmetry.space_group_name_H-M   'P 1'
#
loop_
_entity.id
_entity.type
_entity.pdbx_description
1 polymer ?
#
loop_
_entity_poly.entity_id
_entity_poly.type
_entity_poly.pdbx_seq_one_letter_code
_entity_poly.pdbx_strand_id
1 'polypeptide(L)'
;MIRFAYDCLTKLNHVMKELEVSLGPDTGSLSMRFGLHSGPVTAGVLRGERARFQLFGDTVNTASRMESTGKRGKIQVSQATADLVIKEDREYWLTARKDPVKAKGKGILKTYFVDPTKKRNSSFDSAESENPGDLTTTGSLLLIEGTVKSLHDRLIEWMVDLLMDDVKKIVS
;
A
#
# COMPACT_ATOMS: atom_id res chain seq x y z
N MET A 1 1.59 6.95 0.77
CA MET A 1 1.89 5.73 -0.01
C MET A 1 1.50 4.43 0.71
N ILE A 2 1.84 4.18 2.01
CA ILE A 2 1.47 2.93 2.70
C ILE A 2 -0.05 2.72 2.75
N ARG A 3 -0.83 3.74 3.13
CA ARG A 3 -2.29 3.66 3.11
C ARG A 3 -2.83 3.36 1.71
N PHE A 4 -2.31 4.05 0.70
CA PHE A 4 -2.67 3.79 -0.70
C PHE A 4 -2.44 2.33 -1.08
N ALA A 5 -1.26 1.77 -0.78
CA ALA A 5 -0.96 0.36 -1.06
C ALA A 5 -1.91 -0.60 -0.32
N TYR A 6 -2.29 -0.24 0.91
CA TYR A 6 -3.25 -1.02 1.70
C TYR A 6 -4.66 -0.97 1.08
N ASP A 7 -5.13 0.22 0.69
CA ASP A 7 -6.44 0.41 0.07
C ASP A 7 -6.52 -0.35 -1.26
N CYS A 8 -5.43 -0.35 -2.04
CA CYS A 8 -5.33 -1.16 -3.26
C CYS A 8 -5.45 -2.66 -2.98
N LEU A 9 -4.77 -3.18 -1.95
CA LEU A 9 -4.89 -4.59 -1.55
C LEU A 9 -6.32 -4.94 -1.13
N THR A 10 -6.96 -4.06 -0.37
CA THR A 10 -8.34 -4.26 0.11
C THR A 10 -9.33 -4.27 -1.05
N LYS A 11 -9.22 -3.30 -1.96
CA LYS A 11 -10.06 -3.22 -3.17
C LYS A 11 -9.86 -4.44 -4.08
N LEU A 12 -8.60 -4.83 -4.32
CA LEU A 12 -8.30 -6.01 -5.12
C LEU A 12 -8.96 -7.25 -4.53
N ASN A 13 -8.84 -7.48 -3.22
CA ASN A 13 -9.46 -8.64 -2.58
C ASN A 13 -10.98 -8.65 -2.73
N HIS A 14 -11.62 -7.47 -2.75
CA HIS A 14 -13.06 -7.36 -3.00
C HIS A 14 -13.39 -7.74 -4.45
N VAL A 15 -12.70 -7.14 -5.39
CA VAL A 15 -12.88 -7.39 -6.83
C VAL A 15 -12.61 -8.86 -7.19
N MET A 16 -11.58 -9.49 -6.58
CA MET A 16 -11.29 -10.90 -6.82
C MET A 16 -12.44 -11.82 -6.38
N LYS A 17 -13.12 -11.52 -5.28
CA LYS A 17 -14.29 -12.28 -4.84
C LYS A 17 -15.47 -12.16 -5.82
N GLU A 18 -15.67 -10.98 -6.39
CA GLU A 18 -16.71 -10.76 -7.41
C GLU A 18 -16.37 -11.48 -8.72
N LEU A 19 -15.11 -11.46 -9.12
CA LEU A 19 -14.63 -12.13 -10.33
C LEU A 19 -14.61 -13.65 -10.19
N GLU A 20 -14.37 -14.21 -9.01
CA GLU A 20 -14.42 -15.64 -8.75
C GLU A 20 -15.78 -16.23 -9.13
N VAL A 21 -16.85 -15.49 -8.88
CA VAL A 21 -18.21 -15.88 -9.27
C VAL A 21 -18.41 -15.90 -10.79
N SER A 22 -17.77 -14.99 -11.51
CA SER A 22 -17.97 -14.82 -12.95
C SER A 22 -16.94 -15.53 -13.84
N LEU A 23 -15.69 -15.67 -13.38
CA LEU A 23 -14.57 -16.21 -14.15
C LEU A 23 -14.05 -17.56 -13.64
N GLY A 24 -14.56 -18.01 -12.49
CA GLY A 24 -14.22 -19.31 -11.91
C GLY A 24 -13.22 -19.26 -10.74
N PRO A 25 -13.04 -20.38 -10.03
CA PRO A 25 -12.34 -20.44 -8.74
C PRO A 25 -10.85 -20.11 -8.82
N ASP A 26 -10.20 -20.29 -9.96
CA ASP A 26 -8.76 -19.96 -10.12
C ASP A 26 -8.48 -18.46 -10.01
N THR A 27 -9.47 -17.61 -10.27
CA THR A 27 -9.39 -16.15 -10.16
C THR A 27 -9.17 -15.71 -8.70
N GLY A 28 -9.75 -16.41 -7.73
CA GLY A 28 -9.58 -16.14 -6.31
C GLY A 28 -8.15 -16.30 -5.80
N SER A 29 -7.28 -16.97 -6.56
CA SER A 29 -5.85 -17.14 -6.23
C SER A 29 -4.98 -15.94 -6.58
N LEU A 30 -5.49 -14.99 -7.36
CA LEU A 30 -4.77 -13.78 -7.75
C LEU A 30 -4.51 -12.90 -6.53
N SER A 31 -3.29 -12.40 -6.42
CA SER A 31 -2.90 -11.54 -5.31
C SER A 31 -1.82 -10.56 -5.73
N MET A 32 -1.92 -9.35 -5.20
CA MET A 32 -0.94 -8.30 -5.40
C MET A 32 0.06 -8.25 -4.26
N ARG A 33 1.23 -7.73 -4.52
CA ARG A 33 2.24 -7.40 -3.51
C ARG A 33 2.77 -6.00 -3.77
N PHE A 34 3.13 -5.30 -2.70
CA PHE A 34 3.69 -3.96 -2.77
C PHE A 34 5.08 -3.90 -2.17
N GLY A 35 5.99 -3.22 -2.87
CA GLY A 35 7.32 -2.91 -2.39
C GLY A 35 7.52 -1.40 -2.34
N LEU A 36 7.88 -0.87 -1.17
CA LEU A 36 8.11 0.56 -0.97
C LEU A 36 9.54 0.83 -0.51
N HIS A 37 10.15 1.83 -1.12
CA HIS A 37 11.44 2.36 -0.70
C HIS A 37 11.42 3.88 -0.80
N SER A 38 12.08 4.55 0.13
CA SER A 38 12.19 6.01 0.19
C SER A 38 13.64 6.42 -0.02
N GLY A 39 13.87 7.37 -0.91
CA GLY A 39 15.20 7.87 -1.22
C GLY A 39 15.18 8.85 -2.38
N PRO A 40 16.32 9.47 -2.73
CA PRO A 40 16.43 10.38 -3.85
C PRO A 40 16.27 9.62 -5.19
N VAL A 41 15.60 10.27 -6.14
CA VAL A 41 15.45 9.74 -7.51
C VAL A 41 15.86 10.80 -8.52
N THR A 42 16.43 10.35 -9.63
CA THR A 42 16.66 11.20 -10.80
C THR A 42 15.54 10.92 -11.81
N ALA A 43 14.89 11.97 -12.27
CA ALA A 43 13.84 11.89 -13.28
C ALA A 43 14.32 12.54 -14.57
N GLY A 44 13.99 11.97 -15.70
CA GLY A 44 14.36 12.52 -16.99
C GLY A 44 13.50 11.99 -18.13
N VAL A 45 13.52 12.72 -19.24
CA VAL A 45 12.90 12.29 -20.50
C VAL A 45 13.99 11.69 -21.39
N LEU A 46 13.90 10.39 -21.63
CA LEU A 46 14.74 9.75 -22.64
C LEU A 46 14.14 10.00 -24.02
N ARG A 47 14.96 10.54 -24.92
CA ARG A 47 14.64 10.68 -26.34
C ARG A 47 15.12 9.44 -27.08
N GLY A 48 14.21 8.73 -27.72
CA GLY A 48 14.43 7.65 -28.66
C GLY A 48 13.39 7.77 -29.77
N GLU A 49 12.95 6.70 -30.35
CA GLU A 49 11.84 6.68 -31.31
C GLU A 49 10.53 7.25 -30.70
N ARG A 50 10.39 7.12 -29.38
CA ARG A 50 9.33 7.77 -28.58
C ARG A 50 9.93 8.37 -27.32
N ALA A 51 9.57 9.59 -26.99
CA ALA A 51 9.94 10.23 -25.73
C ALA A 51 9.29 9.48 -24.55
N ARG A 52 10.10 9.07 -23.57
CA ARG A 52 9.62 8.37 -22.36
C ARG A 52 10.14 9.08 -21.11
N PHE A 53 9.22 9.40 -20.22
CA PHE A 53 9.60 9.85 -18.87
C PHE A 53 10.06 8.63 -18.06
N GLN A 54 11.21 8.72 -17.44
CA GLN A 54 11.80 7.61 -16.70
C GLN A 54 12.42 8.08 -15.40
N LEU A 55 12.30 7.23 -14.37
CA LEU A 55 12.94 7.42 -13.08
C LEU A 55 14.18 6.52 -13.02
N PHE A 56 15.28 7.09 -12.56
CA PHE A 56 16.56 6.40 -12.42
C PHE A 56 17.06 6.50 -10.99
N GLY A 57 17.94 5.58 -10.65
CA GLY A 57 18.68 5.60 -9.42
C GLY A 57 18.51 4.35 -8.58
N ASP A 58 19.31 4.28 -7.55
CA ASP A 58 19.33 3.17 -6.61
C ASP A 58 18.01 2.98 -5.88
N THR A 59 17.30 4.08 -5.64
CA THR A 59 15.97 4.08 -5.01
C THR A 59 14.96 3.27 -5.82
N VAL A 60 14.94 3.45 -7.14
CA VAL A 60 14.04 2.69 -8.03
C VAL A 60 14.37 1.21 -8.00
N ASN A 61 15.65 0.87 -8.08
CA ASN A 61 16.12 -0.51 -8.04
C ASN A 61 15.81 -1.16 -6.69
N THR A 62 15.95 -0.43 -5.59
CA THR A 62 15.64 -0.93 -4.26
C THR A 62 14.14 -1.13 -4.07
N ALA A 63 13.29 -0.21 -4.57
CA ALA A 63 11.84 -0.36 -4.55
C ALA A 63 11.40 -1.62 -5.34
N SER A 64 11.94 -1.83 -6.54
CA SER A 64 11.70 -3.02 -7.35
C SER A 64 12.08 -4.32 -6.60
N ARG A 65 13.18 -4.30 -5.83
CA ARG A 65 13.57 -5.44 -4.98
C ARG A 65 12.62 -5.67 -3.82
N MET A 66 12.10 -4.58 -3.21
CA MET A 66 11.08 -4.71 -2.15
C MET A 66 9.82 -5.37 -2.71
N GLU A 67 9.42 -5.04 -3.94
CA GLU A 67 8.28 -5.67 -4.60
C GLU A 67 8.58 -7.13 -4.94
N SER A 68 9.65 -7.42 -5.71
CA SER A 68 9.95 -8.75 -6.26
C SER A 68 10.25 -9.79 -5.17
N THR A 69 10.80 -9.38 -4.02
CA THR A 69 11.05 -10.25 -2.87
C THR A 69 9.90 -10.23 -1.85
N GLY A 70 8.84 -9.46 -2.10
CA GLY A 70 7.66 -9.35 -1.26
C GLY A 70 6.84 -10.64 -1.19
N LYS A 71 5.98 -10.73 -0.19
CA LYS A 71 4.99 -11.82 -0.06
C LYS A 71 3.64 -11.36 -0.61
N ARG A 72 2.90 -12.28 -1.23
CA ARG A 72 1.55 -12.03 -1.74
C ARG A 72 0.63 -11.45 -0.65
N GLY A 73 -0.18 -10.47 -0.99
CA GLY A 73 -1.09 -9.81 -0.06
C GLY A 73 -0.38 -8.98 1.02
N LYS A 74 0.91 -8.65 0.85
CA LYS A 74 1.69 -7.90 1.84
C LYS A 74 2.33 -6.66 1.23
N ILE A 75 2.52 -5.67 2.09
CA ILE A 75 3.29 -4.46 1.79
C ILE A 75 4.65 -4.62 2.44
N GLN A 76 5.71 -4.68 1.63
CA GLN A 76 7.09 -4.76 2.10
C GLN A 76 7.77 -3.41 1.96
N VAL A 77 8.49 -3.01 2.99
CA VAL A 77 9.25 -1.75 3.01
C VAL A 77 10.71 -1.99 3.36
N SER A 78 11.59 -1.14 2.84
CA SER A 78 12.99 -1.09 3.22
C SER A 78 13.19 -0.46 4.59
N GLN A 79 14.39 -0.60 5.17
CA GLN A 79 14.78 0.08 6.40
C GLN A 79 14.55 1.61 6.30
N ALA A 80 14.98 2.26 5.20
CA ALA A 80 14.82 3.71 5.04
C ALA A 80 13.35 4.17 5.10
N THR A 81 12.42 3.36 4.57
CA THR A 81 10.98 3.66 4.69
C THR A 81 10.47 3.32 6.09
N ALA A 82 10.97 2.25 6.72
CA ALA A 82 10.61 1.90 8.09
C ALA A 82 11.02 3.01 9.08
N ASP A 83 12.20 3.60 8.91
CA ASP A 83 12.68 4.71 9.74
C ASP A 83 11.74 5.93 9.65
N LEU A 84 11.18 6.22 8.47
CA LEU A 84 10.19 7.27 8.32
C LEU A 84 8.87 6.93 9.02
N VAL A 85 8.44 5.67 9.00
CA VAL A 85 7.24 5.21 9.73
C VAL A 85 7.42 5.32 11.23
N ILE A 86 8.61 4.98 11.73
CA ILE A 86 8.99 5.11 13.15
C ILE A 86 8.98 6.59 13.55
N LYS A 87 9.56 7.47 12.72
CA LYS A 87 9.58 8.93 12.96
C LYS A 87 8.18 9.54 13.07
N GLU A 88 7.18 8.92 12.45
CA GLU A 88 5.76 9.31 12.54
C GLU A 88 5.02 8.59 13.68
N ASP A 89 5.73 8.05 14.67
CA ASP A 89 5.17 7.32 15.83
C ASP A 89 4.26 6.15 15.46
N ARG A 90 4.53 5.49 14.33
CA ARG A 90 3.74 4.36 13.81
C ARG A 90 4.54 3.05 13.72
N GLU A 91 5.51 2.87 14.58
CA GLU A 91 6.34 1.66 14.65
C GLU A 91 5.51 0.37 14.80
N TYR A 92 4.36 0.46 15.48
CA TYR A 92 3.44 -0.66 15.68
C TYR A 92 2.84 -1.22 14.39
N TRP A 93 2.92 -0.48 13.27
CA TRP A 93 2.56 -0.98 11.95
C TRP A 93 3.59 -1.95 11.38
N LEU A 94 4.83 -1.88 11.86
CA LEU A 94 5.96 -2.61 11.31
C LEU A 94 6.07 -4.00 11.93
N THR A 95 6.42 -4.97 11.11
CA THR A 95 6.82 -6.31 11.54
C THR A 95 8.10 -6.67 10.81
N ALA A 96 9.20 -6.84 11.55
CA ALA A 96 10.46 -7.20 10.96
C ALA A 96 10.35 -8.54 10.22
N ARG A 97 10.91 -8.62 9.02
CA ARG A 97 10.97 -9.85 8.25
C ARG A 97 12.08 -10.73 8.78
N LYS A 98 11.76 -11.98 9.12
CA LYS A 98 12.73 -12.96 9.64
C LYS A 98 13.64 -13.49 8.53
N ASP A 99 13.11 -13.63 7.30
CA ASP A 99 13.86 -14.17 6.17
C ASP A 99 14.79 -13.09 5.58
N PRO A 100 16.08 -13.35 5.41
CA PRO A 100 17.01 -12.37 4.86
C PRO A 100 16.72 -12.11 3.37
N VAL A 101 16.64 -10.85 2.99
CA VAL A 101 16.52 -10.43 1.60
C VAL A 101 17.92 -10.12 1.05
N LYS A 102 18.43 -10.99 0.19
CA LYS A 102 19.72 -10.76 -0.47
C LYS A 102 19.53 -9.84 -1.68
N ALA A 103 20.28 -8.76 -1.75
CA ALA A 103 20.31 -7.85 -2.90
C ALA A 103 21.69 -7.88 -3.55
N LYS A 104 21.73 -8.17 -4.87
CA LYS A 104 22.97 -8.15 -5.63
C LYS A 104 23.66 -6.79 -5.50
N GLY A 105 24.90 -6.78 -5.00
CA GLY A 105 25.68 -5.55 -4.79
C GLY A 105 25.40 -4.79 -3.48
N LYS A 106 24.46 -5.25 -2.63
CA LYS A 106 24.10 -4.57 -1.36
C LYS A 106 24.10 -5.51 -0.15
N GLY A 107 24.39 -6.79 -0.35
CA GLY A 107 24.36 -7.76 0.73
C GLY A 107 22.94 -8.06 1.24
N ILE A 108 22.79 -8.19 2.55
CA ILE A 108 21.52 -8.49 3.21
C ILE A 108 20.81 -7.19 3.56
N LEU A 109 19.59 -7.03 3.04
CA LEU A 109 18.73 -5.89 3.35
C LEU A 109 17.80 -6.21 4.52
N LYS A 110 17.75 -5.31 5.50
CA LYS A 110 16.72 -5.33 6.53
C LYS A 110 15.40 -4.83 5.92
N THR A 111 14.36 -5.62 6.05
CA THR A 111 13.03 -5.33 5.47
C THR A 111 11.93 -5.62 6.46
N TYR A 112 10.81 -4.95 6.28
CA TYR A 112 9.66 -5.03 7.18
C TYR A 112 8.39 -5.23 6.36
N PHE A 113 7.42 -5.93 6.94
CA PHE A 113 6.05 -5.90 6.47
C PHE A 113 5.28 -4.82 7.21
N VAL A 114 4.41 -4.11 6.50
CA VAL A 114 3.61 -3.02 7.06
C VAL A 114 2.14 -3.39 7.04
N ASP A 115 1.49 -3.16 8.18
CA ASP A 115 0.05 -3.31 8.34
C ASP A 115 -0.51 -2.05 9.02
N PRO A 116 -1.13 -1.13 8.27
CA PRO A 116 -1.64 0.12 8.81
C PRO A 116 -2.92 -0.04 9.66
N THR A 117 -3.48 -1.25 9.74
CA THR A 117 -4.65 -1.54 10.59
C THR A 117 -4.31 -1.87 12.03
N LYS A 118 -3.04 -2.20 12.29
CA LYS A 118 -2.60 -2.47 13.64
C LYS A 118 -2.81 -1.25 14.53
N LYS A 119 -3.39 -1.48 15.70
CA LYS A 119 -3.57 -0.46 16.73
C LYS A 119 -2.34 -0.44 17.65
N ARG A 120 -2.05 0.74 18.20
CA ARG A 120 -1.08 0.88 19.28
C ARG A 120 -1.60 0.09 20.47
N ASN A 121 -0.87 -0.90 20.93
CA ASN A 121 -1.20 -1.58 22.17
C ASN A 121 -0.96 -0.58 23.31
N SER A 122 -2.01 0.05 23.80
CA SER A 122 -1.99 0.73 25.09
C SER A 122 -2.02 -0.34 26.19
N SER A 123 -0.88 -0.95 26.47
CA SER A 123 -0.70 -1.70 27.70
C SER A 123 -0.37 -0.70 28.82
N PHE A 124 -1.34 0.09 29.19
CA PHE A 124 -1.45 0.79 30.48
C PHE A 124 -2.82 1.50 30.48
N ASP A 125 -3.77 0.89 31.16
CA ASP A 125 -4.75 1.46 32.04
C ASP A 125 -5.95 0.53 32.17
N SER A 126 -5.83 -0.34 33.17
CA SER A 126 -6.98 -0.83 33.89
C SER A 126 -7.22 0.17 35.04
N ALA A 127 -8.16 1.06 34.85
CA ALA A 127 -8.92 1.67 35.93
C ALA A 127 -10.15 2.39 35.33
N GLU A 128 -11.26 1.92 35.80
CA GLU A 128 -12.61 2.38 35.61
C GLU A 128 -12.74 3.91 35.65
N SER A 129 -13.58 4.44 34.74
CA SER A 129 -14.55 5.47 35.13
C SER A 129 -15.61 5.58 34.03
N GLU A 130 -16.77 5.01 34.32
CA GLU A 130 -18.03 5.43 33.71
C GLU A 130 -18.27 6.92 34.03
N ASN A 131 -18.61 7.70 33.02
CA ASN A 131 -19.79 8.59 33.12
C ASN A 131 -20.15 9.15 31.72
N PRO A 132 -21.42 9.10 31.36
CA PRO A 132 -21.94 9.73 30.15
C PRO A 132 -22.39 11.15 30.49
N GLY A 133 -21.93 12.11 29.72
CA GLY A 133 -22.36 13.51 29.91
C GLY A 133 -21.93 14.38 28.74
N ASP A 134 -22.81 14.45 27.77
CA ASP A 134 -23.26 15.66 27.06
C ASP A 134 -22.22 16.77 26.83
N LEU A 135 -21.93 17.04 25.55
CA LEU A 135 -21.93 18.42 25.04
C LEU A 135 -21.96 18.44 23.50
N THR A 136 -23.13 18.70 23.03
CA THR A 136 -23.41 19.26 21.70
C THR A 136 -22.40 20.32 21.31
N THR A 137 -21.72 20.13 20.20
CA THR A 137 -21.23 21.24 19.38
C THR A 137 -21.70 21.02 17.96
N THR A 138 -22.77 21.68 17.67
CA THR A 138 -23.38 21.92 16.39
C THR A 138 -22.36 22.60 15.47
N GLY A 139 -21.70 21.82 14.61
CA GLY A 139 -20.99 22.29 13.44
C GLY A 139 -21.80 21.89 12.22
N SER A 140 -22.70 22.75 11.81
CA SER A 140 -23.48 22.65 10.58
C SER A 140 -22.52 22.52 9.40
N LEU A 141 -22.30 21.29 8.89
CA LEU A 141 -21.73 21.06 7.57
C LEU A 141 -22.91 20.69 6.66
N LEU A 142 -23.31 21.66 5.89
CA LEU A 142 -24.22 21.50 4.76
C LEU A 142 -23.77 20.30 3.90
N LEU A 143 -24.62 19.30 3.86
CA LEU A 143 -24.58 18.21 2.90
C LEU A 143 -24.71 18.81 1.49
N ILE A 144 -23.60 18.97 0.81
CA ILE A 144 -23.57 19.03 -0.63
C ILE A 144 -23.43 17.58 -1.09
N GLU A 145 -24.53 16.96 -1.43
CA GLU A 145 -24.57 15.70 -2.19
C GLU A 145 -23.93 15.94 -3.54
N GLY A 146 -22.71 15.52 -3.64
CA GLY A 146 -21.84 15.57 -4.82
C GLY A 146 -20.45 15.23 -4.37
N THR A 147 -20.25 13.99 -3.93
CA THR A 147 -18.94 13.53 -3.43
C THR A 147 -17.93 13.67 -4.57
N VAL A 148 -17.21 14.77 -4.61
CA VAL A 148 -16.01 14.88 -5.46
C VAL A 148 -15.04 13.84 -4.90
N LYS A 149 -14.97 12.69 -5.58
CA LYS A 149 -14.02 11.63 -5.24
C LYS A 149 -12.63 12.24 -5.11
N SER A 150 -11.95 11.94 -4.02
CA SER A 150 -10.60 12.45 -3.79
C SER A 150 -9.66 11.96 -4.90
N LEU A 151 -8.58 12.66 -5.16
CA LEU A 151 -7.55 12.19 -6.11
C LEU A 151 -7.09 10.76 -5.78
N HIS A 152 -7.03 10.45 -4.49
CA HIS A 152 -6.69 9.13 -3.98
C HIS A 152 -7.70 8.06 -4.43
N ASP A 153 -9.00 8.32 -4.27
CA ASP A 153 -10.06 7.38 -4.68
C ASP A 153 -10.07 7.18 -6.20
N ARG A 154 -9.87 8.24 -6.96
CA ARG A 154 -9.77 8.18 -8.43
C ARG A 154 -8.57 7.36 -8.91
N LEU A 155 -7.42 7.48 -8.25
CA LEU A 155 -6.23 6.69 -8.58
C LEU A 155 -6.43 5.21 -8.27
N ILE A 156 -7.09 4.89 -7.15
CA ILE A 156 -7.42 3.50 -6.80
C ILE A 156 -8.37 2.90 -7.83
N GLU A 157 -9.44 3.60 -8.19
CA GLU A 157 -10.40 3.15 -9.21
C GLU A 157 -9.71 2.92 -10.56
N TRP A 158 -8.94 3.89 -11.05
CA TRP A 158 -8.19 3.75 -12.30
C TRP A 158 -7.25 2.54 -12.29
N MET A 159 -6.57 2.28 -11.18
CA MET A 159 -5.68 1.14 -11.05
C MET A 159 -6.45 -0.18 -11.02
N VAL A 160 -7.61 -0.23 -10.37
CA VAL A 160 -8.48 -1.41 -10.36
C VAL A 160 -9.00 -1.69 -11.77
N ASP A 161 -9.47 -0.67 -12.49
CA ASP A 161 -9.97 -0.81 -13.86
C ASP A 161 -8.88 -1.32 -14.81
N LEU A 162 -7.64 -0.80 -14.69
CA LEU A 162 -6.50 -1.26 -15.49
C LEU A 162 -6.19 -2.74 -15.23
N LEU A 163 -6.21 -3.16 -13.96
CA LEU A 163 -5.99 -4.56 -13.58
C LEU A 163 -7.12 -5.47 -14.07
N MET A 164 -8.36 -5.00 -14.03
CA MET A 164 -9.51 -5.74 -14.53
C MET A 164 -9.44 -5.98 -16.05
N ASP A 165 -9.00 -4.97 -16.79
CA ASP A 165 -8.83 -5.09 -18.25
C ASP A 165 -7.71 -6.06 -18.60
N ASP A 166 -6.60 -6.05 -17.84
CA ASP A 166 -5.50 -6.99 -18.06
C ASP A 166 -5.89 -8.43 -17.70
N VAL A 167 -6.64 -8.65 -16.61
CA VAL A 167 -7.16 -9.98 -16.24
C VAL A 167 -8.12 -10.50 -17.31
N LYS A 168 -9.03 -9.68 -17.81
CA LYS A 168 -9.97 -10.06 -18.90
C LYS A 168 -9.23 -10.47 -20.17
N LYS A 169 -8.14 -9.79 -20.54
CA LYS A 169 -7.32 -10.13 -21.71
C LYS A 169 -6.56 -11.45 -21.56
N ILE A 170 -6.23 -11.85 -20.32
CA ILE A 170 -5.52 -13.11 -20.06
C ILE A 170 -6.47 -14.30 -20.11
N VAL A 171 -7.75 -14.09 -19.75
CA VAL A 171 -8.77 -15.15 -19.63
C VAL A 171 -9.56 -15.34 -20.95
N SER A 172 -9.53 -14.36 -21.85
CA SER A 172 -10.13 -14.44 -23.19
C SER A 172 -9.16 -15.09 -24.20
#